data_9bf7f8309b61ee9638971c2ba8382480
#
_entry.id   9bf7f8309b61ee9638971c2ba8382480
#
_cell.length_a   1.000
_cell.length_b   1.000
_cell.length_c   1.000
_cell.angle_alpha   90.00
_cell.angle_beta   90.00
_cell.angle_gamma   90.00
#
_symmetry.space_group_name_H-M   'P 1'
#
loop_
_entity.id
_entity.type
_entity.pdbx_description
1 polymer ?
#
loop_
_entity_poly.entity_id
_entity_poly.type
_entity_poly.pdbx_seq_one_letter_code
_entity_poly.pdbx_strand_id
1 'polypeptide(L)'
;MDVILLFLAEKGALERPLQTTTKTIGEAFSMSQQNASVRLRKLEEKNLIKKTHLGIKITSKGRGELKSLSTKLKKLFSKKHFAFSGRIVRGLEQGKYFVSLPKYQKGFKELLGFTPHPGTINIELDDSQLESRVSLREHKALILPGFKQKGKAFGPVEIYPCNIEGYQGAIIFPFRTHHGLRILELISPHDLSKKLDVSPGSTLRVEVTFD
;
A
#
# COMPACT_ATOMS: atom_id res chain seq x y z
N MET A 1 18.36 -4.04 -16.46
CA MET A 1 18.12 -5.43 -15.99
C MET A 1 18.06 -6.35 -17.19
N ASP A 2 18.58 -7.57 -17.09
CA ASP A 2 18.51 -8.53 -18.20
C ASP A 2 17.16 -9.26 -18.19
N VAL A 3 16.48 -9.30 -19.33
CA VAL A 3 15.18 -9.96 -19.49
C VAL A 3 15.23 -11.47 -19.23
N ILE A 4 16.41 -12.10 -19.41
CA ILE A 4 16.60 -13.51 -19.09
C ILE A 4 16.45 -13.77 -17.59
N LEU A 5 16.89 -12.84 -16.74
CA LEU A 5 16.71 -12.99 -15.28
C LEU A 5 15.23 -13.01 -14.90
N LEU A 6 14.41 -12.15 -15.54
CA LEU A 6 12.95 -12.14 -15.32
C LEU A 6 12.31 -13.45 -15.80
N PHE A 7 12.64 -13.89 -17.02
CA PHE A 7 12.15 -15.16 -17.56
C PHE A 7 12.47 -16.36 -16.66
N LEU A 8 13.72 -16.43 -16.15
CA LEU A 8 14.11 -17.49 -15.22
C LEU A 8 13.26 -17.45 -13.94
N ALA A 9 12.93 -16.24 -13.44
CA ALA A 9 12.06 -16.07 -12.27
C ALA A 9 10.64 -16.55 -12.53
N GLU A 10 10.04 -16.18 -13.67
CA GLU A 10 8.71 -16.61 -14.12
C GLU A 10 8.62 -18.13 -14.26
N LYS A 11 9.71 -18.76 -14.69
CA LYS A 11 9.79 -20.24 -14.82
C LYS A 11 10.12 -20.95 -13.49
N GLY A 12 10.18 -20.24 -12.36
CA GLY A 12 10.33 -20.80 -11.03
C GLY A 12 11.77 -20.91 -10.51
N ALA A 13 12.76 -20.32 -11.19
CA ALA A 13 14.15 -20.35 -10.75
C ALA A 13 14.41 -19.57 -9.43
N LEU A 14 13.41 -18.89 -8.90
CA LEU A 14 13.43 -18.28 -7.58
C LEU A 14 13.33 -19.31 -6.46
N GLU A 15 12.52 -20.34 -6.64
CA GLU A 15 12.21 -21.31 -5.59
C GLU A 15 13.11 -22.54 -5.65
N ARG A 16 13.33 -23.06 -6.85
CA ARG A 16 14.13 -24.29 -7.10
C ARG A 16 15.01 -24.13 -8.34
N PRO A 17 16.08 -24.92 -8.48
CA PRO A 17 16.86 -24.92 -9.72
C PRO A 17 15.97 -25.29 -10.92
N LEU A 18 16.01 -24.45 -11.95
CA LEU A 18 15.25 -24.62 -13.18
C LEU A 18 16.07 -25.40 -14.19
N GLN A 19 15.57 -26.57 -14.60
CA GLN A 19 16.16 -27.30 -15.73
C GLN A 19 15.71 -26.62 -17.03
N THR A 20 16.64 -25.98 -17.70
CA THR A 20 16.43 -25.30 -19.01
C THR A 20 17.72 -25.32 -19.82
N THR A 21 17.60 -25.15 -21.13
CA THR A 21 18.72 -25.14 -22.05
C THR A 21 18.93 -23.75 -22.66
N THR A 22 20.15 -23.49 -23.13
CA THR A 22 20.44 -22.28 -23.90
C THR A 22 19.64 -22.18 -25.19
N LYS A 23 19.25 -23.33 -25.76
CA LYS A 23 18.36 -23.41 -26.93
C LYS A 23 16.97 -22.91 -26.59
N THR A 24 16.36 -23.43 -25.51
CA THR A 24 15.04 -23.02 -25.04
C THR A 24 14.98 -21.53 -24.73
N ILE A 25 16.02 -21.00 -24.07
CA ILE A 25 16.13 -19.56 -23.78
C ILE A 25 16.30 -18.77 -25.08
N GLY A 26 17.11 -19.26 -26.03
CA GLY A 26 17.27 -18.63 -27.34
C GLY A 26 15.95 -18.51 -28.10
N GLU A 27 15.18 -19.59 -28.15
CA GLU A 27 13.86 -19.63 -28.78
C GLU A 27 12.89 -18.63 -28.11
N ALA A 28 12.84 -18.59 -26.78
CA ALA A 28 11.95 -17.68 -26.04
C ALA A 28 12.21 -16.20 -26.32
N PHE A 29 13.41 -15.83 -26.72
CA PHE A 29 13.80 -14.42 -26.97
C PHE A 29 14.21 -14.16 -28.44
N SER A 30 13.94 -15.06 -29.36
CA SER A 30 14.32 -14.95 -30.78
C SER A 30 15.81 -14.63 -30.96
N MET A 31 16.68 -15.28 -30.17
CA MET A 31 18.13 -15.13 -30.23
C MET A 31 18.84 -16.48 -30.45
N SER A 32 20.08 -16.43 -30.94
CA SER A 32 20.87 -17.64 -31.10
C SER A 32 21.21 -18.28 -29.73
N GLN A 33 21.38 -19.61 -29.72
CA GLN A 33 21.83 -20.35 -28.55
C GLN A 33 23.15 -19.80 -28.00
N GLN A 34 24.06 -19.38 -28.85
CA GLN A 34 25.35 -18.78 -28.48
C GLN A 34 25.12 -17.46 -27.73
N ASN A 35 24.24 -16.60 -28.21
CA ASN A 35 23.91 -15.33 -27.54
C ASN A 35 23.27 -15.58 -26.17
N ALA A 36 22.33 -16.54 -26.07
CA ALA A 36 21.75 -16.95 -24.80
C ALA A 36 22.82 -17.45 -23.82
N SER A 37 23.80 -18.24 -24.28
CA SER A 37 24.92 -18.72 -23.48
C SER A 37 25.79 -17.57 -22.94
N VAL A 38 26.11 -16.60 -23.79
CA VAL A 38 26.89 -15.41 -23.39
C VAL A 38 26.14 -14.60 -22.33
N ARG A 39 24.84 -14.38 -22.50
CA ARG A 39 24.03 -13.64 -21.51
C ARG A 39 23.93 -14.37 -20.17
N LEU A 40 23.71 -15.68 -20.19
CA LEU A 40 23.71 -16.49 -18.96
C LEU A 40 25.04 -16.43 -18.22
N ARG A 41 26.18 -16.46 -18.95
CA ARG A 41 27.50 -16.29 -18.35
C ARG A 41 27.65 -14.93 -17.68
N LYS A 42 27.22 -13.83 -18.36
CA LYS A 42 27.23 -12.48 -17.77
C LYS A 42 26.37 -12.37 -16.50
N LEU A 43 25.20 -13.05 -16.45
CA LEU A 43 24.37 -13.09 -15.24
C LEU A 43 25.08 -13.84 -14.10
N GLU A 44 25.78 -14.93 -14.41
CA GLU A 44 26.56 -15.71 -13.45
C GLU A 44 27.77 -14.94 -12.93
N GLU A 45 28.55 -14.28 -13.81
CA GLU A 45 29.66 -13.39 -13.46
C GLU A 45 29.23 -12.25 -12.53
N LYS A 46 28.01 -11.71 -12.73
CA LYS A 46 27.42 -10.72 -11.84
C LYS A 46 26.85 -11.30 -10.53
N ASN A 47 26.94 -12.61 -10.37
CA ASN A 47 26.38 -13.36 -9.24
C ASN A 47 24.86 -13.19 -9.08
N LEU A 48 24.13 -13.07 -10.19
CA LEU A 48 22.66 -12.97 -10.20
C LEU A 48 22.00 -14.34 -10.31
N ILE A 49 22.69 -15.29 -10.96
CA ILE A 49 22.29 -16.70 -11.06
C ILE A 49 23.45 -17.60 -10.66
N LYS A 50 23.15 -18.83 -10.34
CA LYS A 50 24.11 -19.92 -10.14
C LYS A 50 23.68 -21.12 -10.97
N LYS A 51 24.60 -21.66 -11.78
CA LYS A 51 24.41 -22.92 -12.47
C LYS A 51 24.88 -24.07 -11.59
N THR A 52 24.07 -25.10 -11.51
CA THR A 52 24.35 -26.33 -10.77
C THR A 52 24.03 -27.55 -11.65
N HIS A 53 24.40 -28.74 -11.21
CA HIS A 53 23.98 -29.99 -11.87
C HIS A 53 22.46 -30.18 -11.90
N LEU A 54 21.72 -29.52 -10.99
CA LEU A 54 20.23 -29.54 -10.92
C LEU A 54 19.57 -28.48 -11.80
N GLY A 55 20.36 -27.57 -12.42
CA GLY A 55 19.83 -26.48 -13.25
C GLY A 55 20.29 -25.08 -12.80
N ILE A 56 19.59 -24.07 -13.28
CA ILE A 56 19.87 -22.66 -13.00
C ILE A 56 18.99 -22.17 -11.85
N LYS A 57 19.62 -21.57 -10.83
CA LYS A 57 18.92 -20.95 -9.69
C LYS A 57 19.26 -19.46 -9.60
N ILE A 58 18.27 -18.62 -9.29
CA ILE A 58 18.48 -17.20 -9.01
C ILE A 58 19.04 -17.06 -7.59
N THR A 59 20.11 -16.27 -7.46
CA THR A 59 20.78 -16.01 -6.18
C THR A 59 20.01 -14.97 -5.34
N SER A 60 20.41 -14.78 -4.09
CA SER A 60 19.86 -13.70 -3.24
C SER A 60 20.06 -12.33 -3.85
N LYS A 61 21.22 -12.08 -4.53
CA LYS A 61 21.50 -10.84 -5.25
C LYS A 61 20.57 -10.66 -6.45
N GLY A 62 20.36 -11.72 -7.25
CA GLY A 62 19.43 -11.69 -8.38
C GLY A 62 17.99 -11.45 -7.94
N ARG A 63 17.56 -12.06 -6.82
CA ARG A 63 16.24 -11.80 -6.19
C ARG A 63 16.13 -10.33 -5.74
N GLY A 64 17.19 -9.76 -5.17
CA GLY A 64 17.25 -8.35 -4.79
C GLY A 64 17.07 -7.40 -5.98
N GLU A 65 17.71 -7.67 -7.13
CA GLU A 65 17.52 -6.87 -8.35
C GLU A 65 16.07 -6.93 -8.88
N LEU A 66 15.47 -8.12 -8.90
CA LEU A 66 14.08 -8.29 -9.30
C LEU A 66 13.12 -7.55 -8.37
N LYS A 67 13.34 -7.65 -7.06
CA LYS A 67 12.55 -6.92 -6.05
C LYS A 67 12.68 -5.40 -6.20
N SER A 68 13.89 -4.90 -6.47
CA SER A 68 14.13 -3.47 -6.74
C SER A 68 13.39 -2.99 -7.98
N LEU A 69 13.37 -3.78 -9.06
CA LEU A 69 12.61 -3.45 -10.26
C LEU A 69 11.11 -3.43 -9.97
N SER A 70 10.58 -4.45 -9.28
CA SER A 70 9.17 -4.49 -8.90
C SER A 70 8.77 -3.23 -8.15
N THR A 71 9.58 -2.80 -7.18
CA THR A 71 9.36 -1.55 -6.42
C THR A 71 9.36 -0.31 -7.33
N LYS A 72 10.30 -0.23 -8.30
CA LYS A 72 10.34 0.87 -9.26
C LYS A 72 9.10 0.90 -10.16
N LEU A 73 8.67 -0.25 -10.66
CA LEU A 73 7.47 -0.36 -11.49
C LEU A 73 6.22 0.03 -10.70
N LYS A 74 6.06 -0.49 -9.49
CA LYS A 74 4.97 -0.08 -8.60
C LYS A 74 4.92 1.43 -8.42
N LYS A 75 6.06 2.08 -8.17
CA LYS A 75 6.14 3.54 -8.04
C LYS A 75 5.75 4.29 -9.31
N LEU A 76 6.12 3.77 -10.49
CA LEU A 76 5.79 4.40 -11.78
C LEU A 76 4.29 4.28 -12.12
N PHE A 77 3.65 3.20 -11.73
CA PHE A 77 2.24 2.93 -12.00
C PHE A 77 1.32 3.21 -10.80
N SER A 78 1.87 3.69 -9.67
CA SER A 78 1.05 4.07 -8.52
C SER A 78 0.14 5.25 -8.88
N LYS A 79 -1.13 5.14 -8.50
CA LYS A 79 -2.10 6.23 -8.64
C LYS A 79 -1.70 7.36 -7.70
N LYS A 80 -1.61 8.60 -8.20
CA LYS A 80 -1.38 9.78 -7.36
C LYS A 80 -2.68 10.38 -6.82
N HIS A 81 -3.81 9.94 -7.33
CA HIS A 81 -5.14 10.40 -6.93
C HIS A 81 -6.03 9.19 -6.65
N PHE A 82 -6.69 9.20 -5.52
CA PHE A 82 -7.66 8.19 -5.11
C PHE A 82 -8.99 8.87 -4.83
N ALA A 83 -10.04 8.31 -5.38
CA ALA A 83 -11.41 8.71 -5.09
C ALA A 83 -12.16 7.49 -4.53
N PHE A 84 -12.79 7.68 -3.38
CA PHE A 84 -13.64 6.70 -2.73
C PHE A 84 -15.04 7.25 -2.60
N SER A 85 -16.02 6.39 -2.74
CA SER A 85 -17.41 6.69 -2.48
C SER A 85 -17.98 5.57 -1.62
N GLY A 86 -18.58 5.89 -0.50
CA GLY A 86 -19.11 4.88 0.41
C GLY A 86 -20.31 5.36 1.20
N ARG A 87 -21.11 4.41 1.66
CA ARG A 87 -22.27 4.71 2.51
C ARG A 87 -21.85 4.90 3.96
N ILE A 88 -22.35 5.95 4.59
CA ILE A 88 -22.14 6.18 6.02
C ILE A 88 -22.75 5.02 6.81
N VAL A 89 -21.94 4.42 7.67
CA VAL A 89 -22.34 3.37 8.59
C VAL A 89 -22.10 3.80 10.04
N ARG A 90 -22.87 3.23 10.96
CA ARG A 90 -22.66 3.49 12.39
C ARG A 90 -21.32 2.93 12.82
N GLY A 91 -20.51 3.75 13.47
CA GLY A 91 -19.23 3.33 14.08
C GLY A 91 -19.44 2.65 15.43
N LEU A 92 -18.35 2.13 15.98
CA LEU A 92 -18.31 1.46 17.31
C LEU A 92 -18.30 2.46 18.49
N GLU A 93 -18.70 3.72 18.30
CA GLU A 93 -18.69 4.83 19.29
C GLU A 93 -17.33 5.12 19.94
N GLN A 94 -16.36 4.23 19.80
CA GLN A 94 -15.01 4.39 20.36
C GLN A 94 -14.21 5.48 19.65
N GLY A 95 -14.52 5.81 18.39
CA GLY A 95 -13.84 6.86 17.62
C GLY A 95 -13.88 8.22 18.32
N LYS A 96 -15.01 8.58 18.94
CA LYS A 96 -15.17 9.82 19.71
C LYS A 96 -14.16 9.88 20.87
N TYR A 97 -14.05 8.80 21.63
CA TYR A 97 -13.11 8.72 22.76
C TYR A 97 -11.66 8.85 22.28
N PHE A 98 -11.23 8.05 21.28
CA PHE A 98 -9.85 8.03 20.83
C PHE A 98 -9.43 9.34 20.19
N VAL A 99 -10.22 9.87 19.26
CA VAL A 99 -9.92 11.14 18.58
C VAL A 99 -9.88 12.30 19.56
N SER A 100 -10.61 12.26 20.67
CA SER A 100 -10.63 13.32 21.70
C SER A 100 -9.47 13.24 22.71
N LEU A 101 -8.61 12.22 22.68
CA LEU A 101 -7.48 12.13 23.59
C LEU A 101 -6.49 13.28 23.35
N PRO A 102 -6.08 14.06 24.39
CA PRO A 102 -5.25 15.25 24.20
C PRO A 102 -3.97 15.01 23.40
N LYS A 103 -3.32 13.85 23.58
CA LYS A 103 -2.11 13.49 22.83
C LYS A 103 -2.38 13.27 21.34
N TYR A 104 -3.49 12.63 21.01
CA TYR A 104 -3.89 12.47 19.60
C TYR A 104 -4.33 13.80 19.00
N GLN A 105 -5.09 14.61 19.72
CA GLN A 105 -5.52 15.94 19.28
C GLN A 105 -4.31 16.83 18.92
N LYS A 106 -3.31 16.85 19.80
CA LYS A 106 -2.05 17.57 19.56
C LYS A 106 -1.34 17.05 18.32
N GLY A 107 -1.17 15.74 18.19
CA GLY A 107 -0.49 15.14 17.06
C GLY A 107 -1.25 15.32 15.74
N PHE A 108 -2.56 15.22 15.72
CA PHE A 108 -3.36 15.55 14.55
C PHE A 108 -3.16 17.02 14.14
N LYS A 109 -3.18 17.96 15.10
CA LYS A 109 -2.94 19.37 14.82
C LYS A 109 -1.55 19.61 14.21
N GLU A 110 -0.53 18.95 14.73
CA GLU A 110 0.85 19.06 14.22
C GLU A 110 0.99 18.47 12.81
N LEU A 111 0.33 17.33 12.52
CA LEU A 111 0.47 16.62 11.24
C LEU A 111 -0.48 17.14 10.14
N LEU A 112 -1.69 17.56 10.50
CA LEU A 112 -2.77 17.93 9.57
C LEU A 112 -3.03 19.44 9.52
N GLY A 113 -2.49 20.22 10.47
CA GLY A 113 -2.79 21.64 10.61
C GLY A 113 -4.16 21.93 11.25
N PHE A 114 -4.94 20.90 11.62
CA PHE A 114 -6.23 21.08 12.28
C PHE A 114 -6.41 20.09 13.45
N THR A 115 -7.27 20.47 14.38
CA THR A 115 -7.76 19.60 15.45
C THR A 115 -9.07 18.96 15.01
N PRO A 116 -9.16 17.63 14.95
CA PRO A 116 -10.39 16.97 14.52
C PRO A 116 -11.58 17.24 15.47
N HIS A 117 -12.77 17.38 14.90
CA HIS A 117 -14.01 17.28 15.65
C HIS A 117 -14.09 15.92 16.38
N PRO A 118 -14.61 15.86 17.62
CA PRO A 118 -14.71 14.62 18.38
C PRO A 118 -15.57 13.58 17.68
N GLY A 119 -14.96 12.52 17.16
CA GLY A 119 -15.63 11.42 16.48
C GLY A 119 -14.98 11.08 15.13
N THR A 120 -15.43 9.97 14.56
CA THR A 120 -15.11 9.53 13.20
C THR A 120 -16.39 9.34 12.42
N ILE A 121 -16.35 9.63 11.12
CA ILE A 121 -17.36 9.16 10.17
C ILE A 121 -16.81 7.90 9.53
N ASN A 122 -17.60 6.83 9.57
CA ASN A 122 -17.24 5.58 8.92
C ASN A 122 -18.04 5.44 7.63
N ILE A 123 -17.35 5.16 6.52
CA ILE A 123 -18.00 4.84 5.26
C ILE A 123 -17.66 3.41 4.83
N GLU A 124 -18.67 2.71 4.34
CA GLU A 124 -18.53 1.37 3.78
C GLU A 124 -18.35 1.46 2.27
N LEU A 125 -17.23 0.91 1.80
CA LEU A 125 -16.86 0.84 0.39
C LEU A 125 -17.46 -0.38 -0.29
N ASP A 126 -17.77 -0.25 -1.58
CA ASP A 126 -18.08 -1.39 -2.45
C ASP A 126 -16.83 -2.19 -2.79
N ASP A 127 -16.99 -3.45 -3.17
CA ASP A 127 -15.89 -4.37 -3.51
C ASP A 127 -14.98 -3.85 -4.62
N SER A 128 -15.54 -3.12 -5.58
CA SER A 128 -14.78 -2.51 -6.68
C SER A 128 -13.72 -1.50 -6.24
N GLN A 129 -13.82 -0.98 -5.01
CA GLN A 129 -12.91 0.03 -4.47
C GLN A 129 -11.84 -0.55 -3.53
N LEU A 130 -11.94 -1.83 -3.18
CA LEU A 130 -11.04 -2.46 -2.22
C LEU A 130 -9.58 -2.51 -2.71
N GLU A 131 -9.38 -2.76 -4.00
CA GLU A 131 -8.03 -2.70 -4.60
C GLU A 131 -7.43 -1.29 -4.49
N SER A 132 -8.22 -0.25 -4.77
CA SER A 132 -7.78 1.15 -4.61
C SER A 132 -7.46 1.49 -3.15
N ARG A 133 -8.24 0.97 -2.20
CA ARG A 133 -7.98 1.13 -0.77
C ARG A 133 -6.68 0.45 -0.33
N VAL A 134 -6.39 -0.74 -0.85
CA VAL A 134 -5.12 -1.44 -0.59
C VAL A 134 -3.96 -0.66 -1.21
N SER A 135 -4.11 -0.20 -2.46
CA SER A 135 -3.10 0.60 -3.16
C SER A 135 -2.83 1.95 -2.47
N LEU A 136 -3.83 2.58 -1.85
CA LEU A 136 -3.63 3.79 -1.06
C LEU A 136 -2.56 3.57 0.02
N ARG A 137 -2.57 2.44 0.71
CA ARG A 137 -1.61 2.12 1.77
C ARG A 137 -0.20 1.76 1.28
N GLU A 138 0.02 1.65 -0.04
CA GLU A 138 1.36 1.57 -0.63
C GLU A 138 2.05 2.94 -0.71
N HIS A 139 1.29 4.03 -0.53
CA HIS A 139 1.81 5.40 -0.51
C HIS A 139 2.26 5.80 0.90
N LYS A 140 3.11 6.84 0.96
CA LYS A 140 3.64 7.35 2.22
C LYS A 140 2.53 7.99 3.05
N ALA A 141 2.16 7.36 4.17
CA ALA A 141 1.26 7.92 5.17
C ALA A 141 1.99 8.92 6.09
N LEU A 142 1.26 9.86 6.66
CA LEU A 142 1.66 10.54 7.88
C LEU A 142 1.44 9.56 9.04
N ILE A 143 2.42 9.45 9.94
CA ILE A 143 2.33 8.51 11.07
C ILE A 143 2.19 9.31 12.37
N LEU A 144 1.06 9.15 13.02
CA LEU A 144 0.87 9.61 14.38
C LEU A 144 1.33 8.51 15.34
N PRO A 145 2.40 8.74 16.13
CA PRO A 145 2.97 7.70 16.98
C PRO A 145 2.01 7.30 18.10
N GLY A 146 2.04 6.04 18.47
CA GLY A 146 1.34 5.54 19.64
C GLY A 146 1.96 6.02 20.95
N PHE A 147 1.24 5.89 22.05
CA PHE A 147 1.70 6.31 23.38
C PHE A 147 1.13 5.44 24.50
N LYS A 148 1.71 5.57 25.69
CA LYS A 148 1.17 4.97 26.92
C LYS A 148 0.61 6.06 27.81
N GLN A 149 -0.57 5.83 28.40
CA GLN A 149 -1.20 6.75 29.35
C GLN A 149 -2.04 5.95 30.38
N LYS A 150 -1.83 6.20 31.66
CA LYS A 150 -2.53 5.54 32.78
C LYS A 150 -2.57 4.00 32.62
N GLY A 151 -1.42 3.39 32.32
CA GLY A 151 -1.27 1.94 32.13
C GLY A 151 -1.84 1.37 30.83
N LYS A 152 -2.55 2.16 30.02
CA LYS A 152 -3.10 1.74 28.73
C LYS A 152 -2.16 2.14 27.59
N ALA A 153 -1.98 1.24 26.62
CA ALA A 153 -1.23 1.50 25.39
C ALA A 153 -2.18 1.87 24.25
N PHE A 154 -1.90 3.00 23.62
CA PHE A 154 -2.58 3.50 22.42
C PHE A 154 -1.68 3.31 21.22
N GLY A 155 -2.22 2.70 20.15
CA GLY A 155 -1.45 2.35 18.95
C GLY A 155 -1.13 3.56 18.07
N PRO A 156 -0.17 3.41 17.15
CA PRO A 156 0.03 4.42 16.11
C PRO A 156 -1.13 4.45 15.12
N VAL A 157 -1.24 5.56 14.37
CA VAL A 157 -2.29 5.77 13.37
C VAL A 157 -1.63 6.21 12.07
N GLU A 158 -1.93 5.52 10.97
CA GLU A 158 -1.63 6.00 9.60
C GLU A 158 -2.68 7.02 9.20
N ILE A 159 -2.25 8.10 8.58
CA ILE A 159 -3.11 9.23 8.23
C ILE A 159 -2.86 9.61 6.77
N TYR A 160 -3.93 9.75 6.01
CA TYR A 160 -3.92 10.24 4.63
C TYR A 160 -4.79 11.49 4.55
N PRO A 161 -4.19 12.71 4.43
CA PRO A 161 -4.96 13.92 4.22
C PRO A 161 -5.86 13.78 2.99
N CYS A 162 -7.09 14.25 3.11
CA CYS A 162 -8.09 14.12 2.05
C CYS A 162 -9.07 15.27 2.01
N ASN A 163 -9.83 15.35 0.93
CA ASN A 163 -11.01 16.17 0.80
C ASN A 163 -12.24 15.27 0.97
N ILE A 164 -13.22 15.70 1.77
CA ILE A 164 -14.47 15.00 2.03
C ILE A 164 -15.61 15.95 1.62
N GLU A 165 -16.23 15.70 0.47
CA GLU A 165 -17.30 16.58 -0.08
C GLU A 165 -16.92 18.07 -0.08
N GLY A 166 -15.68 18.42 -0.45
CA GLY A 166 -15.19 19.80 -0.43
C GLY A 166 -14.61 20.28 0.91
N TYR A 167 -14.72 19.51 1.97
CA TYR A 167 -14.18 19.84 3.29
C TYR A 167 -12.84 19.14 3.55
N GLN A 168 -11.96 19.84 4.27
CA GLN A 168 -10.71 19.27 4.74
C GLN A 168 -10.97 18.10 5.70
N GLY A 169 -10.23 17.02 5.51
CA GLY A 169 -10.29 15.84 6.37
C GLY A 169 -9.07 14.95 6.22
N ALA A 170 -9.15 13.79 6.84
CA ALA A 170 -8.18 12.72 6.65
C ALA A 170 -8.83 11.35 6.78
N ILE A 171 -8.35 10.39 6.00
CA ILE A 171 -8.58 8.96 6.23
C ILE A 171 -7.58 8.52 7.30
N ILE A 172 -8.04 7.79 8.30
CA ILE A 172 -7.20 7.23 9.35
C ILE A 172 -7.27 5.70 9.36
N PHE A 173 -6.12 5.07 9.58
CA PHE A 173 -6.01 3.62 9.81
C PHE A 173 -5.30 3.38 11.14
N PRO A 174 -6.04 3.22 12.25
CA PRO A 174 -5.44 2.82 13.52
C PRO A 174 -4.84 1.41 13.39
N PHE A 175 -3.63 1.19 13.91
CA PHE A 175 -3.00 -0.13 13.88
C PHE A 175 -3.75 -1.19 14.69
N ARG A 176 -4.61 -0.75 15.61
CA ARG A 176 -5.51 -1.62 16.38
C ARG A 176 -6.97 -1.30 16.02
N THR A 177 -7.30 -1.43 14.76
CA THR A 177 -8.69 -1.30 14.32
C THR A 177 -9.43 -2.62 14.40
N HIS A 178 -10.73 -2.56 14.71
CA HIS A 178 -11.65 -3.68 14.62
C HIS A 178 -12.45 -3.67 13.30
N HIS A 179 -12.21 -2.66 12.45
CA HIS A 179 -12.90 -2.51 11.17
C HIS A 179 -12.25 -3.37 10.07
N GLY A 180 -13.11 -4.02 9.28
CA GLY A 180 -12.71 -4.77 8.10
C GLY A 180 -12.23 -3.88 6.94
N LEU A 181 -11.78 -4.52 5.85
CA LEU A 181 -11.26 -3.83 4.67
C LEU A 181 -12.27 -2.89 3.99
N ARG A 182 -13.58 -3.08 4.18
CA ARG A 182 -14.60 -2.24 3.57
C ARG A 182 -14.79 -0.89 4.25
N ILE A 183 -14.31 -0.71 5.47
CA ILE A 183 -14.56 0.51 6.24
C ILE A 183 -13.40 1.48 6.11
N LEU A 184 -13.70 2.73 5.76
CA LEU A 184 -12.82 3.87 5.91
C LEU A 184 -13.30 4.72 7.10
N GLU A 185 -12.35 5.02 8.00
CA GLU A 185 -12.57 5.95 9.10
C GLU A 185 -12.08 7.34 8.68
N LEU A 186 -12.96 8.33 8.80
CA LEU A 186 -12.73 9.71 8.38
C LEU A 186 -12.75 10.65 9.57
N ILE A 187 -11.84 11.60 9.59
CA ILE A 187 -11.81 12.71 10.54
C ILE A 187 -11.81 14.05 9.80
N SER A 188 -12.38 15.07 10.40
CA SER A 188 -12.45 16.44 9.88
C SER A 188 -12.43 17.43 11.04
N PRO A 189 -12.00 18.70 10.85
CA PRO A 189 -12.17 19.75 11.85
C PRO A 189 -13.63 20.11 12.09
N HIS A 190 -14.53 19.70 11.18
CA HIS A 190 -15.96 20.01 11.24
C HIS A 190 -16.80 18.80 11.65
N ASP A 191 -17.94 19.07 12.27
CA ASP A 191 -19.04 18.10 12.37
C ASP A 191 -19.68 17.95 10.98
N LEU A 192 -19.13 17.04 10.16
CA LEU A 192 -19.58 16.85 8.79
C LEU A 192 -21.00 16.32 8.71
N SER A 193 -21.48 15.60 9.73
CA SER A 193 -22.87 15.12 9.76
C SER A 193 -23.84 16.30 9.74
N LYS A 194 -23.53 17.35 10.51
CA LYS A 194 -24.33 18.57 10.53
C LYS A 194 -24.07 19.48 9.32
N LYS A 195 -22.80 19.59 8.89
CA LYS A 195 -22.41 20.49 7.78
C LYS A 195 -22.99 20.04 6.45
N LEU A 196 -23.09 18.74 6.21
CA LEU A 196 -23.55 18.14 4.97
C LEU A 196 -25.01 17.64 5.08
N ASP A 197 -25.62 17.76 6.25
CA ASP A 197 -26.96 17.21 6.54
C ASP A 197 -27.06 15.72 6.16
N VAL A 198 -26.05 14.92 6.56
CA VAL A 198 -25.95 13.50 6.23
C VAL A 198 -26.19 12.62 7.47
N SER A 199 -26.74 11.45 7.22
CA SER A 199 -27.06 10.44 8.23
C SER A 199 -26.58 9.05 7.79
N PRO A 200 -26.61 8.04 8.67
CA PRO A 200 -26.35 6.65 8.27
C PRO A 200 -27.17 6.25 7.04
N GLY A 201 -26.51 5.70 6.03
CA GLY A 201 -27.10 5.38 4.73
C GLY A 201 -26.80 6.41 3.62
N SER A 202 -26.49 7.68 3.97
CA SER A 202 -26.03 8.68 2.99
C SER A 202 -24.68 8.27 2.38
N THR A 203 -24.42 8.66 1.13
CA THR A 203 -23.16 8.43 0.46
C THR A 203 -22.23 9.64 0.63
N LEU A 204 -20.94 9.42 0.89
CA LEU A 204 -19.91 10.44 0.91
C LEU A 204 -18.82 10.11 -0.10
N ARG A 205 -18.28 11.16 -0.75
CA ARG A 205 -17.10 11.09 -1.61
C ARG A 205 -15.87 11.62 -0.87
N VAL A 206 -14.78 10.89 -1.01
CA VAL A 206 -13.49 11.20 -0.39
C VAL A 206 -12.40 11.18 -1.46
N GLU A 207 -11.60 12.22 -1.52
CA GLU A 207 -10.52 12.34 -2.51
C GLU A 207 -9.17 12.54 -1.80
N VAL A 208 -8.21 11.68 -2.12
CA VAL A 208 -6.81 11.77 -1.66
C VAL A 208 -5.94 12.10 -2.86
N THR A 209 -5.11 13.12 -2.75
CA THR A 209 -4.13 13.50 -3.77
C THR A 209 -2.74 13.50 -3.15
N PHE A 210 -1.76 12.93 -3.85
CA PHE A 210 -0.35 12.96 -3.49
C PHE A 210 0.40 13.87 -4.46
N ASP A 211 1.25 14.71 -3.91
CA ASP A 211 2.17 15.57 -4.65
C ASP A 211 3.33 14.79 -5.32
#